data_bfa9018804ee7ac977f4a18e8cc3cda3
#
_entry.id   bfa9018804ee7ac977f4a18e8cc3cda3
#
_cell.length_a   1.000
_cell.length_b   1.000
_cell.length_c   1.000
_cell.angle_alpha   90.00
_cell.angle_beta   90.00
_cell.angle_gamma   90.00
#
_symmetry.space_group_name_H-M   'P 1'
#
loop_
_entity.id
_entity.type
_entity.pdbx_description
1 polymer ?
#
loop_
_entity_poly.entity_id
_entity_poly.type
_entity_poly.pdbx_seq_one_letter_code
_entity_poly.pdbx_strand_id
1 'polypeptide(L)'
;MRVPRWLVARGRPGARDRDDALSRARYAFDWNEQFRLSLDPERAREYHDETLPAEYFKSAEFCAMCGPKFCSMHHSRTIDEGIAALAAAAGLPTAQPAVGIAAEIQDLAPVQGD
;
A
#
# COMPACT_ATOMS: atom_id res chain seq x y z
N MET A 1 -14.05 15.32 26.88
CA MET A 1 -12.82 15.53 26.11
C MET A 1 -12.62 14.33 25.17
N ARG A 2 -12.72 14.54 23.87
CA ARG A 2 -12.50 13.42 22.91
C ARG A 2 -11.01 13.25 22.70
N VAL A 3 -10.45 12.15 23.16
CA VAL A 3 -9.07 11.81 22.91
C VAL A 3 -8.90 11.60 21.39
N PRO A 4 -7.96 12.27 20.72
CA PRO A 4 -7.73 12.06 19.31
C PRO A 4 -7.41 10.60 19.00
N ARG A 5 -8.03 10.05 17.97
CA ARG A 5 -7.91 8.63 17.58
C ARG A 5 -6.46 8.19 17.38
N TRP A 6 -5.62 9.07 16.87
CA TRP A 6 -4.19 8.78 16.70
C TRP A 6 -3.43 8.62 18.01
N LEU A 7 -3.87 9.30 19.09
CA LEU A 7 -3.25 9.18 20.40
C LEU A 7 -3.61 7.84 21.06
N VAL A 8 -4.83 7.36 20.86
CA VAL A 8 -5.26 6.02 21.33
C VAL A 8 -4.53 4.92 20.58
N ALA A 9 -4.30 5.10 19.28
CA ALA A 9 -3.59 4.12 18.45
C ALA A 9 -2.11 3.97 18.84
N ARG A 10 -1.45 5.03 19.29
CA ARG A 10 -0.04 5.00 19.69
C ARG A 10 0.27 4.11 20.89
N GLY A 11 -0.68 3.95 21.79
CA GLY A 11 -0.47 3.20 23.04
C GLY A 11 -0.97 1.74 23.01
N ARG A 12 -1.56 1.29 21.89
CA ARG A 12 -2.13 -0.06 21.80
C ARG A 12 -1.26 -0.98 20.95
N PRO A 13 -0.79 -2.12 21.48
CA PRO A 13 -0.16 -3.15 20.67
C PRO A 13 -1.08 -3.58 19.51
N GLY A 14 -0.53 -3.68 18.30
CA GLY A 14 -1.28 -4.07 17.12
C GLY A 14 -2.25 -3.02 16.54
N ALA A 15 -2.28 -1.80 17.07
CA ALA A 15 -3.21 -0.76 16.59
C ALA A 15 -2.96 -0.33 15.14
N ARG A 16 -1.75 -0.55 14.63
CA ARG A 16 -1.35 -0.23 13.26
C ARG A 16 -1.40 -1.40 12.29
N ASP A 17 -1.62 -2.61 12.79
CA ASP A 17 -1.52 -3.83 11.97
C ASP A 17 -2.44 -3.78 10.76
N ARG A 18 -3.65 -3.28 10.94
CA ARG A 18 -4.61 -3.08 9.85
C ARG A 18 -4.16 -2.02 8.85
N ASP A 19 -3.65 -0.90 9.33
CA ASP A 19 -3.18 0.20 8.47
C ASP A 19 -1.97 -0.24 7.66
N ASP A 20 -1.07 -0.99 8.25
CA ASP A 20 0.10 -1.54 7.60
C ASP A 20 -0.29 -2.62 6.57
N ALA A 21 -1.24 -3.47 6.89
CA ALA A 21 -1.78 -4.46 5.96
C ALA A 21 -2.47 -3.79 4.76
N LEU A 22 -3.26 -2.75 5.00
CA LEU A 22 -3.91 -1.99 3.94
C LEU A 22 -2.90 -1.28 3.04
N SER A 23 -1.85 -0.72 3.62
CA SER A 23 -0.76 -0.08 2.86
C SER A 23 -0.04 -1.07 1.96
N ARG A 24 0.24 -2.28 2.44
CA ARG A 24 0.82 -3.36 1.63
C ARG A 24 -0.09 -3.78 0.48
N ALA A 25 -1.38 -3.94 0.74
CA ALA A 25 -2.37 -4.27 -0.28
C ALA A 25 -2.47 -3.18 -1.36
N ARG A 26 -2.41 -1.90 -0.97
CA ARG A 26 -2.40 -0.77 -1.90
C ARG A 26 -1.14 -0.76 -2.77
N TYR A 27 0.01 -0.99 -2.19
CA TYR A 27 1.26 -1.07 -2.95
C TYR A 27 1.25 -2.21 -3.99
N ALA A 28 0.67 -3.35 -3.63
CA ALA A 28 0.54 -4.51 -4.51
C ALA A 28 -0.61 -4.38 -5.54
N PHE A 29 -1.41 -3.32 -5.48
CA PHE A 29 -2.67 -3.18 -6.24
C PHE A 29 -3.64 -4.36 -6.02
N ASP A 30 -3.62 -4.97 -4.85
CA ASP A 30 -4.58 -6.00 -4.47
C ASP A 30 -5.89 -5.35 -4.00
N TRP A 31 -6.79 -5.11 -4.94
CA TRP A 31 -8.06 -4.45 -4.68
C TRP A 31 -8.98 -5.25 -3.76
N ASN A 32 -9.00 -6.57 -3.89
CA ASN A 32 -9.83 -7.42 -3.04
C ASN A 32 -9.41 -7.32 -1.57
N GLU A 33 -8.11 -7.38 -1.30
CA GLU A 33 -7.58 -7.23 0.05
C GLU A 33 -7.79 -5.80 0.60
N GLN A 34 -7.66 -4.78 -0.25
CA GLN A 34 -7.98 -3.40 0.13
C GLN A 34 -9.44 -3.26 0.58
N PHE A 35 -10.37 -3.88 -0.14
CA PHE A 35 -11.79 -3.85 0.24
C PHE A 35 -12.03 -4.62 1.54
N ARG A 36 -11.45 -5.80 1.69
CA ARG A 36 -11.58 -6.61 2.91
C ARG A 36 -11.10 -5.86 4.15
N LEU A 37 -10.01 -5.12 4.05
CA LEU A 37 -9.42 -4.35 5.14
C LEU A 37 -10.08 -2.98 5.35
N SER A 38 -10.95 -2.53 4.47
CA SER A 38 -11.65 -1.25 4.60
C SER A 38 -12.68 -1.28 5.74
N LEU A 39 -13.15 -0.11 6.14
CA LEU A 39 -14.17 0.02 7.19
C LEU A 39 -15.54 -0.51 6.76
N ASP A 40 -15.88 -0.35 5.48
CA ASP A 40 -17.09 -0.84 4.84
C ASP A 40 -16.73 -1.46 3.49
N PRO A 41 -16.46 -2.77 3.43
CA PRO A 41 -16.00 -3.45 2.22
C PRO A 41 -16.96 -3.35 1.04
N GLU A 42 -18.26 -3.43 1.29
CA GLU A 42 -19.29 -3.37 0.23
C GLU A 42 -19.32 -1.98 -0.40
N ARG A 43 -19.35 -0.95 0.42
CA ARG A 43 -19.36 0.44 -0.05
C ARG A 43 -18.05 0.82 -0.75
N ALA A 44 -16.92 0.36 -0.24
CA ALA A 44 -15.63 0.60 -0.85
C ALA A 44 -15.55 -0.01 -2.26
N ARG A 45 -16.05 -1.23 -2.44
CA ARG A 45 -16.14 -1.90 -3.74
C ARG A 45 -17.10 -1.16 -4.67
N GLU A 46 -18.28 -0.79 -4.19
CA GLU A 46 -19.27 -0.06 -4.96
C GLU A 46 -18.69 1.24 -5.55
N TYR A 47 -18.06 2.06 -4.74
CA TYR A 47 -17.44 3.31 -5.19
C TYR A 47 -16.28 3.10 -6.15
N HIS A 48 -15.47 2.07 -5.94
CA HIS A 48 -14.40 1.74 -6.86
C HIS A 48 -14.93 1.31 -8.22
N ASP A 49 -15.93 0.42 -8.24
CA ASP A 49 -16.48 -0.17 -9.47
C ASP A 49 -17.35 0.83 -10.24
N GLU A 50 -18.02 1.76 -9.57
CA GLU A 50 -18.87 2.79 -10.18
C GLU A 50 -18.11 3.67 -11.19
N THR A 51 -16.85 3.96 -10.91
CA THR A 51 -16.02 4.82 -11.75
C THR A 51 -15.26 4.08 -12.86
N LEU A 52 -15.38 2.75 -12.91
CA LEU A 52 -14.64 1.89 -13.84
C LEU A 52 -15.61 1.11 -14.74
N PRO A 53 -15.73 1.48 -16.02
CA PRO A 53 -16.78 0.96 -16.90
C PRO A 53 -16.59 -0.49 -17.36
N ALA A 54 -15.40 -1.06 -17.21
CA ALA A 54 -15.09 -2.41 -17.66
C ALA A 54 -14.47 -3.27 -16.55
N GLU A 55 -14.81 -4.56 -16.53
CA GLU A 55 -14.28 -5.52 -15.56
C GLU A 55 -12.73 -5.54 -15.49
N TYR A 56 -12.07 -5.37 -16.64
CA TYR A 56 -10.62 -5.28 -16.72
C TYR A 56 -10.04 -4.17 -15.83
N PHE A 57 -10.69 -3.02 -15.78
CA PHE A 57 -10.22 -1.88 -14.99
C PHE A 57 -10.40 -2.07 -13.49
N LYS A 58 -11.29 -2.94 -13.07
CA LYS A 58 -11.57 -3.19 -11.65
C LYS A 58 -10.41 -3.87 -10.92
N SER A 59 -9.55 -4.58 -11.64
CA SER A 59 -8.36 -5.24 -11.11
C SER A 59 -7.03 -4.65 -11.64
N ALA A 60 -7.09 -3.54 -12.36
CA ALA A 60 -5.93 -2.94 -13.00
C ALA A 60 -4.98 -2.27 -11.98
N GLU A 61 -3.72 -2.15 -12.34
CA GLU A 61 -2.66 -1.55 -11.52
C GLU A 61 -2.68 -0.02 -11.55
N PHE A 62 -3.84 0.56 -11.37
CA PHE A 62 -4.04 1.99 -11.18
C PHE A 62 -5.37 2.24 -10.47
N CYS A 63 -5.55 3.42 -9.86
CA CYS A 63 -6.82 3.79 -9.25
C CYS A 63 -7.67 4.67 -10.20
N ALA A 64 -8.99 4.62 -10.00
CA ALA A 64 -9.95 5.37 -10.79
C ALA A 64 -9.75 6.90 -10.72
N MET A 65 -9.21 7.40 -9.62
CA MET A 65 -8.98 8.83 -9.41
C MET A 65 -7.95 9.41 -10.39
N CYS A 66 -6.83 8.71 -10.60
CA CYS A 66 -5.73 9.18 -11.44
C CYS A 66 -5.76 8.59 -12.85
N GLY A 67 -6.40 7.43 -13.03
CA GLY A 67 -6.40 6.70 -14.29
C GLY A 67 -5.06 6.04 -14.64
N PRO A 68 -4.99 5.36 -15.80
CA PRO A 68 -3.83 4.53 -16.15
C PRO A 68 -2.56 5.32 -16.43
N LYS A 69 -2.67 6.59 -16.83
CA LYS A 69 -1.51 7.41 -17.25
C LYS A 69 -0.91 8.25 -16.12
N PHE A 70 -1.66 8.49 -15.07
CA PHE A 70 -1.28 9.44 -14.01
C PHE A 70 -1.22 8.82 -12.61
N CYS A 71 -1.32 7.51 -12.48
CA CYS A 71 -1.18 6.84 -11.19
C CYS A 71 0.28 6.89 -10.72
N SER A 72 0.56 7.65 -9.68
CA SER A 72 1.91 7.80 -9.12
C SER A 72 2.50 6.48 -8.63
N MET A 73 1.69 5.62 -8.02
CA MET A 73 2.13 4.29 -7.56
C MET A 73 2.52 3.38 -8.73
N HIS A 74 1.74 3.39 -9.81
CA HIS A 74 2.06 2.65 -11.02
C HIS A 74 3.38 3.13 -11.65
N HIS A 75 3.58 4.44 -11.73
CA HIS A 75 4.84 5.02 -12.23
C HIS A 75 6.03 4.67 -11.35
N SER A 76 5.88 4.75 -10.03
CA SER A 76 6.95 4.38 -9.10
C SER A 76 7.37 2.91 -9.29
N ARG A 77 6.43 1.99 -9.39
CA ARG A 77 6.73 0.58 -9.66
C ARG A 77 7.45 0.38 -10.99
N THR A 78 6.99 1.03 -12.04
CA THR A 78 7.62 0.96 -13.36
C THR A 78 9.07 1.47 -13.34
N ILE A 79 9.32 2.54 -12.60
CA ILE A 79 10.67 3.10 -12.42
C ILE A 79 11.54 2.11 -11.63
N ASP A 80 11.05 1.57 -10.53
CA ASP A 80 11.80 0.62 -9.70
C ASP A 80 12.17 -0.65 -10.49
N GLU A 81 11.23 -1.18 -11.28
CA GLU A 81 11.47 -2.31 -12.17
C GLU A 81 12.52 -1.99 -13.25
N GLY A 82 12.45 -0.80 -13.82
CA GLY A 82 13.42 -0.32 -14.80
C GLY A 82 14.82 -0.17 -14.21
N ILE A 83 14.94 0.41 -13.03
CA ILE A 83 16.21 0.53 -12.30
C ILE A 83 16.77 -0.85 -11.95
N ALA A 84 15.93 -1.77 -11.46
CA ALA A 84 16.34 -3.13 -11.15
C ALA A 84 16.87 -3.87 -12.38
N ALA A 85 16.20 -3.72 -13.53
CA ALA A 85 16.62 -4.31 -14.79
C ALA A 85 17.96 -3.73 -15.28
N LEU A 86 18.17 -2.42 -15.20
CA LEU A 86 19.43 -1.77 -15.55
C LEU A 86 20.58 -2.18 -14.62
N ALA A 87 20.33 -2.25 -13.33
CA ALA A 87 21.31 -2.71 -12.35
C ALA A 87 21.73 -4.15 -12.58
N ALA A 88 20.78 -5.04 -12.87
CA ALA A 88 21.04 -6.42 -13.22
C ALA A 88 21.90 -6.56 -14.49
N ALA A 89 21.60 -5.77 -15.53
CA ALA A 89 22.37 -5.74 -16.78
C ALA A 89 23.80 -5.21 -16.58
N ALA A 90 24.01 -4.31 -15.61
CA ALA A 90 25.31 -3.75 -15.27
C ALA A 90 26.09 -4.57 -14.23
N GLY A 91 25.51 -5.64 -13.69
CA GLY A 91 26.12 -6.45 -12.64
C GLY A 91 26.24 -5.75 -11.28
N LEU A 92 25.45 -4.70 -11.08
CA LEU A 92 25.41 -3.95 -9.83
C LEU A 92 24.42 -4.61 -8.86
N PRO A 93 24.67 -4.51 -7.53
CA PRO A 93 23.69 -4.98 -6.56
C PRO A 93 22.41 -4.16 -6.71
N THR A 94 21.30 -4.84 -6.93
CA THR A 94 19.99 -4.19 -6.96
C THR A 94 19.68 -3.67 -5.56
N ALA A 95 19.50 -2.36 -5.43
CA ALA A 95 18.91 -1.81 -4.23
C ALA A 95 17.54 -2.49 -4.03
N GLN A 96 17.31 -3.01 -2.85
CA GLN A 96 16.00 -3.58 -2.52
C GLN A 96 14.95 -2.48 -2.75
N PRO A 97 13.83 -2.80 -3.41
CA PRO A 97 12.76 -1.82 -3.57
C PRO A 97 12.36 -1.31 -2.18
N ALA A 98 11.96 -0.06 -2.11
CA ALA A 98 11.62 0.65 -0.86
C ALA A 98 10.61 -0.08 0.06
N VAL A 99 10.05 -1.20 -0.38
CA VAL A 99 9.29 -2.17 0.42
C VAL A 99 10.10 -2.73 1.59
N GLY A 100 11.47 -2.71 1.50
CA GLY A 100 12.34 -3.11 2.59
C GLY A 100 12.22 -2.25 3.86
N ILE A 101 11.82 -1.00 3.73
CA ILE A 101 11.63 -0.12 4.89
C ILE A 101 10.49 -0.63 5.79
N ALA A 102 9.47 -1.25 5.22
CA ALA A 102 8.38 -1.84 6.00
C ALA A 102 8.80 -3.11 6.75
N ALA A 103 9.78 -3.86 6.24
CA ALA A 103 10.32 -5.05 6.91
C ALA A 103 11.29 -4.67 8.04
N GLU A 104 12.10 -3.63 7.83
CA GLU A 104 13.02 -3.11 8.85
C GLU A 104 12.29 -2.48 10.05
N ILE A 105 11.11 -1.90 9.82
CA ILE A 105 10.28 -1.34 10.90
C ILE A 105 9.67 -2.45 11.78
N GLN A 106 9.53 -3.66 11.28
CA GLN A 106 9.03 -4.79 12.07
C GLN A 106 10.06 -5.34 13.08
N ASP A 107 11.36 -5.13 12.83
CA ASP A 107 12.44 -5.55 13.71
C ASP A 107 12.83 -4.49 14.77
N LEU A 108 12.22 -3.30 14.71
CA LEU A 108 12.34 -2.34 15.80
C LEU A 108 11.53 -2.86 16.98
N ALA A 109 12.24 -3.41 17.96
CA ALA A 109 11.68 -3.84 19.22
C ALA A 109 10.74 -2.77 19.80
N PRO A 110 9.62 -3.17 20.39
CA PRO A 110 8.71 -2.23 21.02
C PRO A 110 9.48 -1.39 22.03
N VAL A 111 9.41 -0.07 21.85
CA VAL A 111 9.91 0.86 22.86
C VAL A 111 9.18 0.52 24.14
N GLN A 112 9.87 -0.15 25.06
CA GLN A 112 9.38 -0.36 26.41
C GLN A 112 9.35 1.03 27.05
N GLY A 113 8.15 1.61 27.05
CA GLY A 113 7.88 2.80 27.85
C GLY A 113 7.82 2.40 29.30
N ASP A 114 8.72 2.95 30.10
CA ASP A 114 8.55 2.99 31.55
C ASP A 114 7.32 3.83 31.91
#